data_764771ed4f834a5c68b7e1126add4262
#
_entry.id   764771ed4f834a5c68b7e1126add4262
#
_cell.length_a   1.000
_cell.length_b   1.000
_cell.length_c   1.000
_cell.angle_alpha   90.00
_cell.angle_beta   90.00
_cell.angle_gamma   90.00
#
_symmetry.space_group_name_H-M   'P 1'
#
loop_
_entity.id
_entity.type
_entity.pdbx_description
1 polymer ?
#
loop_
_entity_poly.entity_id
_entity_poly.type
_entity_poly.pdbx_seq_one_letter_code
_entity_poly.pdbx_strand_id
1 'polypeptide(L)'
;QDNHKLARINAALIERIESGMTQGNNPYTTFQHSVVLAEQVRERTDALNQAMAELKSSNQLLSDARLRAETAHQHLIDAIESISDAFVLFDDRQRIVLFNSRFKALWARSRARIGTGTRLEEIRRLSRSTGLVVEAQLGKEGEPSLFRLQDGRWMQVSERPTREGGLVILYTDITEVKQSEALRREQALAQKSRLLQRAVDNLSQGMAMVNAEGALELWNHRFLELCGLAPINAHRPFAEVMAESELQLLTPDSRDA
;
A
#
# COMPACT_ATOMS: atom_id res chain seq x y z
N GLN A 1 41.38 -74.33 -82.65
CA GLN A 1 39.99 -73.98 -82.22
C GLN A 1 39.93 -73.17 -80.94
N ASP A 2 40.95 -73.23 -80.04
CA ASP A 2 40.86 -72.55 -78.70
C ASP A 2 41.21 -71.02 -78.75
N ASN A 3 42.07 -70.64 -79.73
CA ASN A 3 42.37 -69.19 -79.87
C ASN A 3 41.20 -68.36 -80.38
N HIS A 4 40.32 -68.97 -81.19
CA HIS A 4 39.07 -68.25 -81.61
C HIS A 4 38.04 -68.12 -80.52
N LYS A 5 37.99 -69.06 -79.56
CA LYS A 5 37.11 -68.98 -78.39
C LYS A 5 37.60 -67.95 -77.40
N LEU A 6 38.89 -67.93 -77.18
CA LEU A 6 39.56 -66.91 -76.29
C LEU A 6 39.38 -65.49 -76.85
N ALA A 7 39.53 -65.33 -78.17
CA ALA A 7 39.31 -64.01 -78.78
C ALA A 7 37.85 -63.53 -78.67
N ARG A 8 36.85 -64.41 -78.79
CA ARG A 8 35.43 -64.10 -78.62
C ARG A 8 35.04 -63.80 -77.16
N ILE A 9 35.64 -64.53 -76.23
CA ILE A 9 35.43 -64.25 -74.77
C ILE A 9 36.06 -62.94 -74.41
N ASN A 10 37.27 -62.62 -74.90
CA ASN A 10 37.86 -61.31 -74.63
C ASN A 10 37.10 -60.18 -75.31
N ALA A 11 36.67 -60.34 -76.54
CA ALA A 11 35.82 -59.35 -77.21
C ALA A 11 34.52 -59.08 -76.42
N ALA A 12 33.81 -60.15 -75.96
CA ALA A 12 32.61 -60.04 -75.15
C ALA A 12 32.82 -59.46 -73.77
N LEU A 13 34.01 -59.70 -73.17
CA LEU A 13 34.35 -59.10 -71.91
C LEU A 13 34.73 -57.58 -72.07
N ILE A 14 35.42 -57.20 -73.15
CA ILE A 14 35.70 -55.82 -73.51
C ILE A 14 34.37 -55.09 -73.79
N GLU A 15 33.48 -55.63 -74.58
CA GLU A 15 32.14 -55.06 -74.88
C GLU A 15 31.25 -54.95 -73.64
N ARG A 16 31.37 -55.88 -72.69
CA ARG A 16 30.66 -55.82 -71.39
C ARG A 16 31.27 -54.81 -70.46
N ILE A 17 32.57 -54.58 -70.47
CA ILE A 17 33.25 -53.53 -69.74
C ILE A 17 32.92 -52.16 -70.34
N GLU A 18 32.95 -52.04 -71.66
CA GLU A 18 32.64 -50.79 -72.33
C GLU A 18 31.13 -50.46 -72.24
N SER A 19 30.20 -51.42 -72.30
CA SER A 19 28.77 -51.22 -72.09
C SER A 19 28.45 -50.90 -70.59
N GLY A 20 29.23 -51.46 -69.67
CA GLY A 20 29.15 -51.12 -68.26
C GLY A 20 29.67 -49.70 -67.95
N MET A 21 30.59 -49.22 -68.78
CA MET A 21 31.09 -47.83 -68.67
C MET A 21 30.14 -46.80 -69.32
N THR A 22 29.26 -47.18 -70.21
CA THR A 22 28.29 -46.29 -70.88
C THR A 22 26.95 -46.21 -70.16
N GLN A 23 26.64 -47.09 -69.24
CA GLN A 23 25.47 -46.96 -68.36
C GLN A 23 25.86 -46.28 -67.02
N GLY A 24 26.05 -45.02 -67.07
CA GLY A 24 25.75 -44.08 -65.97
C GLY A 24 26.42 -44.25 -64.60
N ASN A 25 27.34 -45.21 -64.38
CA ASN A 25 28.04 -45.39 -63.13
C ASN A 25 29.57 -45.33 -63.34
N ASN A 26 30.06 -44.17 -63.73
CA ASN A 26 31.47 -43.88 -63.63
C ASN A 26 31.88 -43.88 -62.15
N PRO A 27 32.68 -44.86 -61.67
CA PRO A 27 33.06 -44.92 -60.25
C PRO A 27 33.69 -43.60 -59.76
N TYR A 28 34.29 -42.85 -60.67
CA TYR A 28 34.90 -41.55 -60.38
C TYR A 28 33.81 -40.47 -60.13
N THR A 29 32.74 -40.42 -60.89
CA THR A 29 31.63 -39.48 -60.66
C THR A 29 30.88 -39.82 -59.39
N THR A 30 30.67 -41.11 -59.07
CA THR A 30 30.06 -41.57 -57.82
C THR A 30 30.94 -41.19 -56.62
N PHE A 31 32.27 -41.36 -56.75
CA PHE A 31 33.21 -40.93 -55.71
C PHE A 31 33.20 -39.41 -55.52
N GLN A 32 33.27 -38.64 -56.64
CA GLN A 32 33.17 -37.18 -56.55
C GLN A 32 31.87 -36.73 -55.89
N HIS A 33 30.73 -37.32 -56.25
CA HIS A 33 29.43 -37.03 -55.61
C HIS A 33 29.46 -37.38 -54.11
N SER A 34 30.06 -38.50 -53.72
CA SER A 34 30.13 -38.87 -52.30
C SER A 34 31.01 -37.94 -51.49
N VAL A 35 32.12 -37.45 -52.09
CA VAL A 35 32.98 -36.44 -51.41
C VAL A 35 32.27 -35.12 -51.25
N VAL A 36 31.58 -34.61 -52.29
CA VAL A 36 30.80 -33.36 -52.20
C VAL A 36 29.67 -33.52 -51.22
N LEU A 37 28.97 -34.65 -51.21
CA LEU A 37 27.90 -34.90 -50.26
C LEU A 37 28.41 -34.98 -48.81
N ALA A 38 29.57 -35.64 -48.61
CA ALA A 38 30.18 -35.70 -47.28
C ALA A 38 30.58 -34.33 -46.76
N GLU A 39 31.11 -33.44 -47.63
CA GLU A 39 31.45 -32.07 -47.28
C GLU A 39 30.18 -31.24 -46.94
N GLN A 40 29.15 -31.34 -47.75
CA GLN A 40 27.84 -30.70 -47.47
C GLN A 40 27.22 -31.17 -46.15
N VAL A 41 27.29 -32.49 -45.88
CA VAL A 41 26.80 -33.04 -44.60
C VAL A 41 27.60 -32.48 -43.45
N ARG A 42 28.93 -32.40 -43.58
CA ARG A 42 29.80 -31.85 -42.56
C ARG A 42 29.49 -30.38 -42.31
N GLU A 43 29.45 -29.53 -43.35
CA GLU A 43 29.13 -28.11 -43.23
C GLU A 43 27.75 -27.89 -42.55
N ARG A 44 26.72 -28.68 -42.98
CA ARG A 44 25.38 -28.60 -42.36
C ARG A 44 25.37 -29.06 -40.90
N THR A 45 26.17 -30.09 -40.58
CA THR A 45 26.30 -30.60 -39.20
C THR A 45 26.99 -29.60 -38.32
N ASP A 46 28.03 -28.94 -38.80
CA ASP A 46 28.75 -27.91 -38.07
C ASP A 46 27.84 -26.66 -37.85
N ALA A 47 27.13 -26.22 -38.89
CA ALA A 47 26.19 -25.13 -38.78
C ALA A 47 25.01 -25.47 -37.82
N LEU A 48 24.52 -26.71 -37.86
CA LEU A 48 23.46 -27.17 -36.93
C LEU A 48 24.00 -27.20 -35.49
N ASN A 49 25.19 -27.71 -35.25
CA ASN A 49 25.81 -27.76 -33.94
C ASN A 49 26.06 -26.34 -33.37
N GLN A 50 26.49 -25.40 -34.22
CA GLN A 50 26.64 -24.00 -33.84
C GLN A 50 25.25 -23.39 -33.47
N ALA A 51 24.24 -23.55 -34.30
CA ALA A 51 22.90 -23.06 -34.03
C ALA A 51 22.30 -23.65 -32.73
N MET A 52 22.53 -24.95 -32.50
CA MET A 52 22.13 -25.61 -31.26
C MET A 52 22.86 -25.05 -30.04
N ALA A 53 24.15 -24.76 -30.14
CA ALA A 53 24.95 -24.16 -29.06
C ALA A 53 24.44 -22.73 -28.74
N GLU A 54 24.18 -21.91 -29.77
CA GLU A 54 23.60 -20.57 -29.63
C GLU A 54 22.19 -20.60 -29.01
N LEU A 55 21.32 -21.48 -29.48
CA LEU A 55 19.99 -21.67 -28.94
C LEU A 55 20.02 -22.11 -27.47
N LYS A 56 20.90 -23.04 -27.12
CA LYS A 56 21.10 -23.51 -25.74
C LYS A 56 21.56 -22.37 -24.84
N SER A 57 22.53 -21.58 -25.29
CA SER A 57 23.03 -20.41 -24.56
C SER A 57 21.93 -19.36 -24.37
N SER A 58 21.19 -19.04 -25.43
CA SER A 58 20.05 -18.11 -25.37
C SER A 58 18.96 -18.58 -24.40
N ASN A 59 18.60 -19.87 -24.44
CA ASN A 59 17.63 -20.45 -23.52
C ASN A 59 18.11 -20.39 -22.06
N GLN A 60 19.38 -20.60 -21.79
CA GLN A 60 19.95 -20.45 -20.45
C GLN A 60 19.85 -18.99 -19.96
N LEU A 61 20.22 -18.03 -20.78
CA LEU A 61 20.11 -16.61 -20.45
C LEU A 61 18.65 -16.19 -20.17
N LEU A 62 17.71 -16.64 -20.98
CA LEU A 62 16.29 -16.39 -20.78
C LEU A 62 15.78 -17.02 -19.48
N SER A 63 16.18 -18.27 -19.20
CA SER A 63 15.81 -18.95 -17.95
C SER A 63 16.34 -18.21 -16.72
N ASP A 64 17.61 -17.78 -16.75
CA ASP A 64 18.22 -17.05 -15.66
C ASP A 64 17.57 -15.66 -15.47
N ALA A 65 17.28 -14.96 -16.57
CA ALA A 65 16.61 -13.67 -16.53
C ALA A 65 15.20 -13.80 -15.95
N ARG A 66 14.45 -14.83 -16.35
CA ARG A 66 13.14 -15.14 -15.84
C ARG A 66 13.17 -15.43 -14.33
N LEU A 67 14.09 -16.29 -13.89
CA LEU A 67 14.23 -16.63 -12.47
C LEU A 67 14.56 -15.39 -11.62
N ARG A 68 15.46 -14.52 -12.11
CA ARG A 68 15.77 -13.25 -11.42
C ARG A 68 14.55 -12.34 -11.34
N ALA A 69 13.77 -12.23 -12.42
CA ALA A 69 12.55 -11.43 -12.44
C ALA A 69 11.48 -11.97 -11.48
N GLU A 70 11.27 -13.29 -11.46
CA GLU A 70 10.35 -13.96 -10.54
C GLU A 70 10.78 -13.77 -9.08
N THR A 71 12.09 -13.91 -8.78
CA THR A 71 12.63 -13.67 -7.44
C THR A 71 12.46 -12.21 -7.00
N ALA A 72 12.79 -11.26 -7.87
CA ALA A 72 12.61 -9.84 -7.59
C ALA A 72 11.14 -9.48 -7.36
N HIS A 73 10.24 -10.05 -8.16
CA HIS A 73 8.80 -9.88 -7.99
C HIS A 73 8.30 -10.41 -6.64
N GLN A 74 8.78 -11.61 -6.24
CA GLN A 74 8.42 -12.19 -4.95
C GLN A 74 8.93 -11.32 -3.79
N HIS A 75 10.17 -10.84 -3.85
CA HIS A 75 10.71 -9.94 -2.82
C HIS A 75 9.90 -8.65 -2.69
N LEU A 76 9.39 -8.09 -3.81
CA LEU A 76 8.52 -6.92 -3.77
C LEU A 76 7.18 -7.22 -3.09
N ILE A 77 6.57 -8.37 -3.40
CA ILE A 77 5.33 -8.80 -2.73
C ILE A 77 5.58 -8.96 -1.22
N ASP A 78 6.63 -9.67 -0.84
CA ASP A 78 6.97 -9.89 0.57
C ASP A 78 7.24 -8.57 1.32
N ALA A 79 7.94 -7.64 0.67
CA ALA A 79 8.17 -6.31 1.22
C ALA A 79 6.86 -5.54 1.45
N ILE A 80 5.93 -5.58 0.49
CA ILE A 80 4.63 -4.91 0.59
C ILE A 80 3.74 -5.59 1.65
N GLU A 81 3.78 -6.92 1.76
CA GLU A 81 3.07 -7.65 2.82
C GLU A 81 3.63 -7.35 4.22
N SER A 82 4.92 -7.03 4.33
CA SER A 82 5.56 -6.67 5.61
C SER A 82 5.20 -5.27 6.12
N ILE A 83 4.61 -4.41 5.27
CA ILE A 83 4.17 -3.07 5.66
C ILE A 83 3.04 -3.18 6.68
N SER A 84 3.19 -2.49 7.82
CA SER A 84 2.17 -2.45 8.89
C SER A 84 0.89 -1.75 8.46
N ASP A 85 0.99 -0.83 7.51
CA ASP A 85 -0.13 -0.07 6.95
C ASP A 85 -0.86 -0.85 5.86
N ALA A 86 -2.13 -0.56 5.65
CA ALA A 86 -2.85 -1.10 4.52
C ALA A 86 -2.41 -0.38 3.24
N PHE A 87 -1.88 -1.14 2.29
CA PHE A 87 -1.30 -0.65 1.05
C PHE A 87 -2.14 -1.08 -0.15
N VAL A 88 -2.35 -0.18 -1.09
CA VAL A 88 -2.95 -0.48 -2.40
C VAL A 88 -2.33 0.39 -3.49
N LEU A 89 -2.04 -0.24 -4.63
CA LEU A 89 -1.52 0.38 -5.86
C LEU A 89 -2.56 0.29 -6.96
N PHE A 90 -2.81 1.42 -7.60
CA PHE A 90 -3.66 1.55 -8.79
C PHE A 90 -2.83 1.88 -10.02
N ASP A 91 -3.26 1.40 -11.18
CA ASP A 91 -2.71 1.77 -12.48
C ASP A 91 -3.17 3.18 -12.93
N ASP A 92 -2.74 3.59 -14.14
CA ASP A 92 -3.15 4.82 -14.83
C ASP A 92 -4.66 4.91 -15.10
N ARG A 93 -5.35 3.75 -15.13
CA ARG A 93 -6.81 3.63 -15.31
C ARG A 93 -7.56 3.53 -13.98
N GLN A 94 -6.87 3.79 -12.86
CA GLN A 94 -7.43 3.71 -11.51
C GLN A 94 -7.96 2.32 -11.15
N ARG A 95 -7.31 1.25 -11.63
CA ARG A 95 -7.62 -0.14 -11.27
C ARG A 95 -6.57 -0.68 -10.32
N ILE A 96 -7.00 -1.46 -9.34
CA ILE A 96 -6.09 -2.13 -8.41
C ILE A 96 -5.16 -3.07 -9.19
N VAL A 97 -3.86 -2.86 -9.05
CA VAL A 97 -2.78 -3.74 -9.53
C VAL A 97 -2.29 -4.63 -8.41
N LEU A 98 -2.07 -4.05 -7.23
CA LEU A 98 -1.47 -4.73 -6.09
C LEU A 98 -2.04 -4.18 -4.78
N PHE A 99 -2.17 -5.02 -3.77
CA PHE A 99 -2.55 -4.65 -2.42
C PHE A 99 -2.04 -5.69 -1.43
N ASN A 100 -1.86 -5.30 -0.16
CA ASN A 100 -1.44 -6.22 0.89
C ASN A 100 -2.64 -6.78 1.69
N SER A 101 -2.35 -7.76 2.54
CA SER A 101 -3.34 -8.40 3.41
C SER A 101 -4.03 -7.43 4.37
N ARG A 102 -3.33 -6.36 4.79
CA ARG A 102 -3.88 -5.31 5.66
C ARG A 102 -4.99 -4.53 4.95
N PHE A 103 -4.79 -4.18 3.67
CA PHE A 103 -5.85 -3.55 2.87
C PHE A 103 -7.07 -4.46 2.73
N LYS A 104 -6.86 -5.75 2.45
CA LYS A 104 -7.95 -6.72 2.38
C LYS A 104 -8.73 -6.82 3.69
N ALA A 105 -8.04 -6.77 4.83
CA ALA A 105 -8.65 -6.82 6.15
C ALA A 105 -9.57 -5.62 6.46
N LEU A 106 -9.26 -4.42 5.96
CA LEU A 106 -10.14 -3.24 6.09
C LEU A 106 -11.54 -3.49 5.51
N TRP A 107 -11.61 -4.29 4.43
CA TRP A 107 -12.85 -4.57 3.71
C TRP A 107 -13.48 -5.91 4.07
N ALA A 108 -12.90 -6.66 5.00
CA ALA A 108 -13.38 -8.00 5.37
C ALA A 108 -14.83 -8.01 5.87
N ARG A 109 -15.30 -6.92 6.45
CA ARG A 109 -16.69 -6.75 6.91
C ARG A 109 -17.65 -6.32 5.80
N SER A 110 -17.15 -5.81 4.69
CA SER A 110 -17.97 -5.49 3.53
C SER A 110 -18.26 -6.78 2.75
N ARG A 111 -19.48 -6.99 2.30
CA ARG A 111 -19.84 -8.12 1.42
C ARG A 111 -19.24 -7.96 0.01
N ALA A 112 -18.51 -6.89 -0.25
CA ALA A 112 -17.89 -6.58 -1.53
C ALA A 112 -16.62 -7.40 -1.74
N ARG A 113 -16.50 -8.02 -2.91
CA ARG A 113 -15.27 -8.69 -3.33
C ARG A 113 -14.33 -7.64 -3.94
N ILE A 114 -13.43 -7.09 -3.14
CA ILE A 114 -12.37 -6.21 -3.61
C ILE A 114 -11.17 -7.06 -4.00
N GLY A 115 -10.65 -6.83 -5.20
CA GLY A 115 -9.51 -7.55 -5.75
C GLY A 115 -8.84 -6.77 -6.88
N THR A 116 -7.83 -7.38 -7.49
CA THR A 116 -7.17 -6.85 -8.68
C THR A 116 -8.17 -6.48 -9.77
N GLY A 117 -7.99 -5.32 -10.39
CA GLY A 117 -8.90 -4.80 -11.43
C GLY A 117 -10.08 -3.99 -10.90
N THR A 118 -10.38 -3.99 -9.58
CA THR A 118 -11.42 -3.14 -8.98
C THR A 118 -11.06 -1.67 -9.16
N ARG A 119 -12.02 -0.83 -9.53
CA ARG A 119 -11.79 0.61 -9.74
C ARG A 119 -11.79 1.39 -8.43
N LEU A 120 -10.97 2.42 -8.35
CA LEU A 120 -10.92 3.34 -7.20
C LEU A 120 -12.30 3.96 -6.88
N GLU A 121 -13.04 4.35 -7.90
CA GLU A 121 -14.39 4.90 -7.79
C GLU A 121 -15.36 3.91 -7.08
N GLU A 122 -15.24 2.63 -7.38
CA GLU A 122 -16.04 1.58 -6.76
C GLU A 122 -15.71 1.45 -5.27
N ILE A 123 -14.42 1.51 -4.91
CA ILE A 123 -13.98 1.51 -3.51
C ILE A 123 -14.52 2.75 -2.77
N ARG A 124 -14.41 3.94 -3.37
CA ARG A 124 -14.95 5.17 -2.82
C ARG A 124 -16.48 5.12 -2.64
N ARG A 125 -17.18 4.48 -3.58
CA ARG A 125 -18.64 4.25 -3.47
C ARG A 125 -18.96 3.28 -2.36
N LEU A 126 -18.24 2.17 -2.28
CA LEU A 126 -18.41 1.17 -1.22
C LEU A 126 -18.16 1.76 0.17
N SER A 127 -17.12 2.57 0.35
CA SER A 127 -16.82 3.20 1.64
C SER A 127 -17.96 4.10 2.12
N ARG A 128 -18.64 4.78 1.19
CA ARG A 128 -19.83 5.62 1.48
C ARG A 128 -21.09 4.78 1.74
N SER A 129 -21.35 3.76 0.92
CA SER A 129 -22.57 2.95 1.00
C SER A 129 -22.60 1.99 2.19
N THR A 130 -21.45 1.52 2.65
CA THR A 130 -21.34 0.58 3.79
C THR A 130 -21.35 1.29 5.14
N GLY A 131 -21.34 2.63 5.17
CA GLY A 131 -21.22 3.41 6.41
C GLY A 131 -19.89 3.15 7.14
N LEU A 132 -18.89 2.61 6.44
CA LEU A 132 -17.58 2.31 7.02
C LEU A 132 -16.94 3.55 7.63
N VAL A 133 -17.12 4.71 7.00
CA VAL A 133 -16.62 6.00 7.43
C VAL A 133 -17.73 6.79 8.10
N VAL A 134 -17.56 7.14 9.37
CA VAL A 134 -18.49 7.94 10.17
C VAL A 134 -18.14 9.41 10.10
N GLU A 135 -16.86 9.74 10.07
CA GLU A 135 -16.34 11.09 10.06
C GLU A 135 -15.18 11.19 9.07
N ALA A 136 -15.14 12.25 8.28
CA ALA A 136 -14.08 12.49 7.32
C ALA A 136 -13.58 13.94 7.45
N GLN A 137 -12.26 14.09 7.64
CA GLN A 137 -11.55 15.36 7.57
C GLN A 137 -10.63 15.28 6.34
N LEU A 138 -11.07 15.89 5.25
CA LEU A 138 -10.31 15.88 4.00
C LEU A 138 -9.12 16.82 4.11
N GLY A 139 -7.93 16.31 3.82
CA GLY A 139 -6.72 17.11 3.66
C GLY A 139 -6.78 17.95 2.38
N LYS A 140 -5.98 19.00 2.31
CA LYS A 140 -5.74 19.73 1.06
C LYS A 140 -4.92 18.86 0.10
N GLU A 141 -4.79 19.32 -1.14
CA GLU A 141 -4.01 18.61 -2.14
C GLU A 141 -2.59 18.29 -1.65
N GLY A 142 -2.25 17.00 -1.60
CA GLY A 142 -0.98 16.50 -1.07
C GLY A 142 -0.92 16.27 0.45
N GLU A 143 -1.93 16.70 1.20
CA GLU A 143 -2.06 16.40 2.63
C GLU A 143 -2.86 15.12 2.86
N PRO A 144 -2.56 14.34 3.93
CA PRO A 144 -3.33 13.16 4.24
C PRO A 144 -4.73 13.53 4.73
N SER A 145 -5.71 12.71 4.34
CA SER A 145 -7.08 12.80 4.85
C SER A 145 -7.25 11.90 6.06
N LEU A 146 -8.06 12.33 7.03
CA LEU A 146 -8.35 11.58 8.24
C LEU A 146 -9.78 11.05 8.19
N PHE A 147 -9.94 9.77 8.50
CA PHE A 147 -11.24 9.11 8.52
C PHE A 147 -11.44 8.39 9.86
N ARG A 148 -12.63 8.58 10.45
CA ARG A 148 -13.06 7.77 11.59
C ARG A 148 -13.96 6.65 11.08
N LEU A 149 -13.59 5.43 11.40
CA LEU A 149 -14.36 4.25 11.03
C LEU A 149 -15.49 3.97 12.05
N GLN A 150 -16.48 3.18 11.62
CA GLN A 150 -17.60 2.78 12.47
C GLN A 150 -17.17 1.98 13.71
N ASP A 151 -16.06 1.29 13.65
CA ASP A 151 -15.46 0.55 14.79
C ASP A 151 -14.66 1.45 15.75
N GLY A 152 -14.66 2.76 15.52
CA GLY A 152 -13.98 3.75 16.36
C GLY A 152 -12.52 4.02 15.98
N ARG A 153 -11.94 3.28 15.05
CA ARG A 153 -10.56 3.51 14.60
C ARG A 153 -10.43 4.79 13.79
N TRP A 154 -9.27 5.44 13.93
CA TRP A 154 -8.87 6.57 13.14
C TRP A 154 -7.85 6.15 12.09
N MET A 155 -8.18 6.39 10.83
CA MET A 155 -7.32 6.06 9.69
C MET A 155 -6.84 7.35 9.04
N GLN A 156 -5.52 7.45 8.86
CA GLN A 156 -4.90 8.44 8.01
C GLN A 156 -4.74 7.85 6.61
N VAL A 157 -5.25 8.54 5.59
CA VAL A 157 -5.18 8.10 4.20
C VAL A 157 -4.28 9.05 3.43
N SER A 158 -3.19 8.51 2.89
CA SER A 158 -2.21 9.26 2.09
C SER A 158 -2.27 8.77 0.65
N GLU A 159 -2.51 9.68 -0.28
CA GLU A 159 -2.54 9.40 -1.72
C GLU A 159 -1.27 9.97 -2.37
N ARG A 160 -0.55 9.13 -3.13
CA ARG A 160 0.70 9.50 -3.81
C ARG A 160 0.66 9.04 -5.27
N PRO A 161 0.77 9.96 -6.24
CA PRO A 161 0.85 9.58 -7.64
C PRO A 161 2.18 8.88 -7.93
N THR A 162 2.15 7.88 -8.82
CA THR A 162 3.35 7.22 -9.32
C THR A 162 3.87 7.92 -10.57
N ARG A 163 5.13 7.65 -10.95
CA ARG A 163 5.74 8.21 -12.16
C ARG A 163 5.04 7.77 -13.46
N GLU A 164 4.38 6.63 -13.44
CA GLU A 164 3.68 6.04 -14.58
C GLU A 164 2.18 6.42 -14.63
N GLY A 165 1.77 7.43 -13.84
CA GLY A 165 0.39 7.91 -13.82
C GLY A 165 -0.56 7.10 -12.94
N GLY A 166 -0.06 6.10 -12.23
CA GLY A 166 -0.84 5.34 -11.23
C GLY A 166 -0.94 6.08 -9.89
N LEU A 167 -1.56 5.43 -8.91
CA LEU A 167 -1.80 5.99 -7.57
C LEU A 167 -1.49 4.96 -6.50
N VAL A 168 -0.67 5.33 -5.52
CA VAL A 168 -0.47 4.57 -4.28
C VAL A 168 -1.33 5.19 -3.19
N ILE A 169 -2.08 4.36 -2.47
CA ILE A 169 -2.83 4.78 -1.29
C ILE A 169 -2.36 3.95 -0.09
N LEU A 170 -2.03 4.66 0.99
CA LEU A 170 -1.69 4.10 2.29
C LEU A 170 -2.76 4.46 3.31
N TYR A 171 -3.18 3.47 4.08
CA TYR A 171 -4.11 3.63 5.20
C TYR A 171 -3.37 3.28 6.48
N THR A 172 -3.00 4.29 7.25
CA THR A 172 -2.30 4.16 8.53
C THR A 172 -3.29 4.24 9.68
N ASP A 173 -3.28 3.27 10.59
CA ASP A 173 -4.08 3.34 11.83
C ASP A 173 -3.41 4.29 12.82
N ILE A 174 -4.06 5.42 13.10
CA ILE A 174 -3.58 6.46 14.02
C ILE A 174 -4.43 6.52 15.30
N THR A 175 -5.16 5.47 15.62
CA THR A 175 -6.08 5.44 16.76
C THR A 175 -5.37 5.73 18.07
N GLU A 176 -4.23 5.08 18.31
CA GLU A 176 -3.42 5.30 19.53
C GLU A 176 -2.89 6.75 19.61
N VAL A 177 -2.47 7.31 18.48
CA VAL A 177 -2.00 8.70 18.41
C VAL A 177 -3.14 9.65 18.80
N LYS A 178 -4.33 9.46 18.22
CA LYS A 178 -5.51 10.28 18.53
C LYS A 178 -5.96 10.15 19.98
N GLN A 179 -5.93 8.95 20.54
CA GLN A 179 -6.25 8.72 21.96
C GLN A 179 -5.24 9.40 22.88
N SER A 180 -3.94 9.27 22.57
CA SER A 180 -2.90 9.91 23.37
C SER A 180 -2.96 11.45 23.30
N GLU A 181 -3.26 12.02 22.13
CA GLU A 181 -3.50 13.47 21.98
C GLU A 181 -4.70 13.95 22.80
N ALA A 182 -5.82 13.20 22.76
CA ALA A 182 -7.02 13.52 23.54
C ALA A 182 -6.70 13.51 25.03
N LEU A 183 -6.03 12.48 25.53
CA LEU A 183 -5.64 12.36 26.93
C LEU A 183 -4.69 13.50 27.36
N ARG A 184 -3.69 13.83 26.52
CA ARG A 184 -2.79 14.96 26.81
C ARG A 184 -3.52 16.29 26.89
N ARG A 185 -4.50 16.52 25.99
CA ARG A 185 -5.32 17.75 26.03
C ARG A 185 -6.15 17.82 27.31
N GLU A 186 -6.78 16.72 27.70
CA GLU A 186 -7.54 16.64 28.96
C GLU A 186 -6.65 16.92 30.17
N GLN A 187 -5.49 16.27 30.24
CA GLN A 187 -4.52 16.51 31.32
C GLN A 187 -4.04 17.95 31.36
N ALA A 188 -3.73 18.55 30.21
CA ALA A 188 -3.30 19.95 30.13
C ALA A 188 -4.41 20.92 30.59
N LEU A 189 -5.66 20.68 30.22
CA LEU A 189 -6.80 21.46 30.68
C LEU A 189 -7.00 21.31 32.19
N ALA A 190 -6.95 20.08 32.72
CA ALA A 190 -7.06 19.83 34.15
C ALA A 190 -5.93 20.48 34.93
N GLN A 191 -4.68 20.43 34.42
CA GLN A 191 -3.51 21.10 35.03
C GLN A 191 -3.68 22.63 35.03
N LYS A 192 -4.11 23.19 33.88
CA LYS A 192 -4.38 24.64 33.78
C LYS A 192 -5.45 25.09 34.77
N SER A 193 -6.53 24.33 34.87
CA SER A 193 -7.61 24.60 35.84
C SER A 193 -7.10 24.58 37.28
N ARG A 194 -6.30 23.55 37.65
CA ARG A 194 -5.70 23.45 38.99
C ARG A 194 -4.73 24.61 39.30
N LEU A 195 -3.94 25.04 38.30
CA LEU A 195 -3.03 26.17 38.49
C LEU A 195 -3.80 27.49 38.70
N LEU A 196 -4.86 27.71 37.92
CA LEU A 196 -5.74 28.88 38.10
C LEU A 196 -6.38 28.88 39.49
N GLN A 197 -6.92 27.75 39.92
CA GLN A 197 -7.53 27.60 41.24
C GLN A 197 -6.52 27.93 42.35
N ARG A 198 -5.30 27.35 42.30
CA ARG A 198 -4.23 27.64 43.27
C ARG A 198 -3.82 29.11 43.26
N ALA A 199 -3.74 29.75 42.08
CA ALA A 199 -3.40 31.16 42.00
C ALA A 199 -4.47 32.03 42.66
N VAL A 200 -5.73 31.72 42.44
CA VAL A 200 -6.89 32.41 43.00
C VAL A 200 -6.99 32.15 44.52
N ASP A 201 -6.71 30.90 44.96
CA ASP A 201 -6.73 30.57 46.41
C ASP A 201 -5.61 31.26 47.22
N ASN A 202 -4.48 31.62 46.58
CA ASN A 202 -3.39 32.36 47.21
C ASN A 202 -3.66 33.87 47.36
N LEU A 203 -4.78 34.36 46.81
CA LEU A 203 -5.14 35.77 47.02
C LEU A 203 -5.65 35.99 48.42
N SER A 204 -5.16 37.10 49.06
CA SER A 204 -5.62 37.50 50.38
C SER A 204 -7.04 38.06 50.41
N GLN A 205 -7.58 38.40 49.23
CA GLN A 205 -8.93 38.90 49.03
C GLN A 205 -9.90 37.79 48.66
N GLY A 206 -11.14 37.82 49.16
CA GLY A 206 -12.20 36.95 48.70
C GLY A 206 -12.56 37.26 47.24
N MET A 207 -12.45 36.27 46.37
CA MET A 207 -12.78 36.39 44.96
C MET A 207 -13.84 35.39 44.56
N ALA A 208 -14.85 35.88 43.81
CA ALA A 208 -15.86 35.08 43.17
C ALA A 208 -16.08 35.59 41.75
N MET A 209 -16.24 34.70 40.78
CA MET A 209 -16.55 35.00 39.39
C MET A 209 -17.81 34.30 39.01
N VAL A 210 -18.69 35.03 38.36
CA VAL A 210 -19.99 34.49 37.86
C VAL A 210 -20.00 34.53 36.34
N ASN A 211 -20.66 33.58 35.74
CA ASN A 211 -20.86 33.54 34.30
C ASN A 211 -22.01 34.51 33.89
N ALA A 212 -22.32 34.56 32.59
CA ALA A 212 -23.33 35.42 32.02
C ALA A 212 -24.76 35.10 32.55
N GLU A 213 -24.98 33.88 32.98
CA GLU A 213 -26.22 33.38 33.56
C GLU A 213 -26.35 33.66 35.08
N GLY A 214 -25.32 34.29 35.68
CA GLY A 214 -25.30 34.60 37.09
C GLY A 214 -24.95 33.43 38.01
N ALA A 215 -24.41 32.34 37.47
CA ALA A 215 -23.95 31.20 38.26
C ALA A 215 -22.47 31.32 38.61
N LEU A 216 -22.09 30.84 39.79
CA LEU A 216 -20.71 30.82 40.24
C LEU A 216 -19.87 29.87 39.40
N GLU A 217 -18.80 30.37 38.77
CA GLU A 217 -17.87 29.64 37.92
C GLU A 217 -16.53 29.40 38.61
N LEU A 218 -16.05 30.42 39.35
CA LEU A 218 -14.76 30.35 40.05
C LEU A 218 -14.88 31.10 41.38
N TRP A 219 -14.29 30.60 42.45
CA TRP A 219 -14.16 31.26 43.73
C TRP A 219 -12.93 30.76 44.46
N ASN A 220 -12.43 31.54 45.44
CA ASN A 220 -11.34 31.14 46.30
C ASN A 220 -11.81 30.77 47.71
N HIS A 221 -10.96 30.10 48.47
CA HIS A 221 -11.25 29.71 49.84
C HIS A 221 -11.55 30.92 50.72
N ARG A 222 -10.85 32.02 50.49
CA ARG A 222 -11.05 33.29 51.25
C ARG A 222 -12.45 33.89 51.06
N PHE A 223 -13.03 33.74 49.87
CA PHE A 223 -14.43 34.12 49.63
C PHE A 223 -15.41 33.32 50.52
N LEU A 224 -15.23 32.01 50.61
CA LEU A 224 -16.05 31.13 51.42
C LEU A 224 -15.92 31.49 52.91
N GLU A 225 -14.67 31.72 53.39
CA GLU A 225 -14.43 32.14 54.78
C GLU A 225 -15.08 33.47 55.10
N LEU A 226 -14.92 34.47 54.22
CA LEU A 226 -15.47 35.80 54.44
C LEU A 226 -17.03 35.81 54.43
N CYS A 227 -17.61 34.91 53.61
CA CYS A 227 -19.08 34.78 53.52
C CYS A 227 -19.66 33.82 54.54
N GLY A 228 -18.84 33.15 55.38
CA GLY A 228 -19.32 32.13 56.32
C GLY A 228 -19.93 30.91 55.63
N LEU A 229 -19.50 30.58 54.40
CA LEU A 229 -20.11 29.55 53.59
C LEU A 229 -19.34 28.22 53.73
N ALA A 230 -20.09 27.12 53.78
CA ALA A 230 -19.55 25.80 53.61
C ALA A 230 -19.02 25.59 52.18
N PRO A 231 -18.18 24.59 51.88
CA PRO A 231 -17.75 24.28 50.51
C PRO A 231 -18.95 24.15 49.58
N ILE A 232 -18.97 24.90 48.47
CA ILE A 232 -20.07 24.96 47.51
C ILE A 232 -19.65 24.27 46.18
N ASN A 233 -20.64 23.75 45.47
CA ASN A 233 -20.43 23.20 44.13
C ASN A 233 -20.44 24.31 43.08
N ALA A 234 -19.74 24.11 41.98
CA ALA A 234 -19.77 24.97 40.81
C ALA A 234 -21.16 25.06 40.20
N HIS A 235 -21.41 26.14 39.47
CA HIS A 235 -22.66 26.40 38.72
C HIS A 235 -23.91 26.63 39.58
N ARG A 236 -23.76 26.90 40.88
CA ARG A 236 -24.90 27.42 41.69
C ARG A 236 -25.16 28.87 41.36
N PRO A 237 -26.43 29.31 41.29
CA PRO A 237 -26.77 30.73 41.16
C PRO A 237 -26.11 31.55 42.29
N PHE A 238 -25.43 32.63 41.93
CA PHE A 238 -24.73 33.50 42.93
C PHE A 238 -25.70 34.05 43.96
N ALA A 239 -26.91 34.41 43.53
CA ALA A 239 -27.94 34.94 44.41
C ALA A 239 -28.37 33.93 45.51
N GLU A 240 -28.45 32.63 45.20
CA GLU A 240 -28.75 31.58 46.17
C GLU A 240 -27.59 31.40 47.18
N VAL A 241 -26.35 31.39 46.66
CA VAL A 241 -25.17 31.26 47.50
C VAL A 241 -25.05 32.46 48.46
N MET A 242 -25.30 33.68 47.99
CA MET A 242 -25.28 34.88 48.84
C MET A 242 -26.43 34.92 49.85
N ALA A 243 -27.58 34.33 49.54
CA ALA A 243 -28.67 34.21 50.51
C ALA A 243 -28.36 33.24 51.68
N GLU A 244 -27.48 32.27 51.47
CA GLU A 244 -26.96 31.36 52.51
C GLU A 244 -25.81 31.98 53.32
N SER A 245 -25.24 33.12 52.86
CA SER A 245 -24.09 33.75 53.50
C SER A 245 -24.50 34.51 54.78
N GLU A 246 -23.63 34.46 55.83
CA GLU A 246 -23.80 35.24 57.03
C GLU A 246 -23.52 36.74 56.80
N LEU A 247 -22.90 37.08 55.65
CA LEU A 247 -22.63 38.45 55.25
C LEU A 247 -23.94 39.05 54.71
N GLN A 248 -24.71 39.65 55.55
CA GLN A 248 -25.72 40.61 55.06
C GLN A 248 -24.94 41.73 54.35
N LEU A 249 -24.81 41.63 53.04
CA LEU A 249 -24.34 42.73 52.21
C LEU A 249 -25.26 43.91 52.55
N LEU A 250 -24.68 44.94 53.18
CA LEU A 250 -25.28 46.26 53.27
C LEU A 250 -25.64 46.67 51.84
N THR A 251 -26.80 46.35 51.40
CA THR A 251 -27.40 46.98 50.22
C THR A 251 -27.38 48.47 50.54
N PRO A 252 -26.68 49.33 49.75
CA PRO A 252 -26.83 50.74 49.93
C PRO A 252 -28.34 51.06 49.80
N ASP A 253 -28.91 51.57 50.89
CA ASP A 253 -30.29 51.95 50.96
C ASP A 253 -30.58 52.95 49.83
N SER A 254 -31.23 52.50 48.77
CA SER A 254 -31.74 53.35 47.70
C SER A 254 -33.00 54.02 48.20
N ARG A 255 -32.85 54.79 49.28
CA ARG A 255 -33.82 55.74 49.72
C ARG A 255 -33.13 57.07 49.94
N ASP A 256 -32.97 57.79 48.83
CA ASP A 256 -33.07 59.25 48.82
C ASP A 256 -32.92 59.73 47.36
N ALA A 257 -34.02 59.98 46.70
CA ALA A 257 -34.44 61.11 45.89
C ALA A 257 -35.63 60.74 44.98
#